data_ba2268ab90d3cd9f13aa5e6eda3d5f38
#
_entry.id   ba2268ab90d3cd9f13aa5e6eda3d5f38
#
_cell.length_a   1.000
_cell.length_b   1.000
_cell.length_c   1.000
_cell.angle_alpha   90.00
_cell.angle_beta   90.00
_cell.angle_gamma   90.00
#
_symmetry.space_group_name_H-M   'P 1'
#
loop_
_entity.id
_entity.type
_entity.pdbx_description
1 polymer ?
#
loop_
_entity_poly.entity_id
_entity_poly.type
_entity_poly.pdbx_seq_one_letter_code
_entity_poly.pdbx_strand_id
1 'polypeptide(L)'
;MSWIQAADPTRPPLEAVLSHRPELRDLYKRFYGGLWEESDVPRDLLELCRLRIAQLHACDAELAVRDGQSGVTDEQVAALEGWRTSDLFTPGQQAALALAEKMPWEHHQIEDAEFNRLREFLSEKEAVGLTLGMALFDAICRLRLFFDVEPSPSTVAASSAGPLH
;
A
#
# COMPACT_ATOMS: atom_id res chain seq x y z
N MET A 1 19.99 -7.95 6.95
CA MET A 1 20.07 -8.29 8.40
C MET A 1 19.48 -7.13 9.17
N SER A 2 18.39 -7.34 9.89
CA SER A 2 17.65 -6.24 10.55
C SER A 2 18.53 -5.51 11.58
N TRP A 3 18.44 -4.18 11.60
CA TRP A 3 19.13 -3.32 12.58
C TRP A 3 18.64 -3.53 14.02
N ILE A 4 17.41 -4.02 14.17
CA ILE A 4 16.76 -4.26 15.45
C ILE A 4 16.32 -5.72 15.49
N GLN A 5 16.64 -6.40 16.59
CA GLN A 5 16.16 -7.77 16.80
C GLN A 5 14.64 -7.78 16.96
N ALA A 6 13.99 -8.83 16.46
CA ALA A 6 12.56 -9.03 16.65
C ALA A 6 12.25 -9.20 18.14
N ALA A 7 11.31 -8.41 18.66
CA ALA A 7 10.84 -8.57 20.03
C ALA A 7 9.92 -9.81 20.18
N ASP A 8 9.23 -10.18 19.08
CA ASP A 8 8.38 -11.38 19.01
C ASP A 8 8.58 -12.07 17.65
N PRO A 9 9.54 -13.00 17.53
CA PRO A 9 9.88 -13.63 16.27
C PRO A 9 8.80 -14.59 15.73
N THR A 10 7.70 -14.81 16.47
CA THR A 10 6.56 -15.61 16.00
C THR A 10 5.63 -14.81 15.09
N ARG A 11 5.80 -13.49 15.01
CA ARG A 11 4.99 -12.58 14.20
C ARG A 11 5.62 -12.32 12.83
N PRO A 12 4.82 -11.81 11.87
CA PRO A 12 5.36 -11.29 10.61
C PRO A 12 6.49 -10.28 10.86
N PRO A 13 7.51 -10.22 9.98
CA PRO A 13 8.76 -9.51 10.28
C PRO A 13 8.60 -8.06 10.74
N LEU A 14 7.76 -7.24 10.09
CA LEU A 14 7.54 -5.87 10.54
C LEU A 14 6.85 -5.82 11.91
N GLU A 15 5.82 -6.63 12.12
CA GLU A 15 5.13 -6.71 13.42
C GLU A 15 6.06 -7.21 14.53
N ALA A 16 6.97 -8.12 14.20
CA ALA A 16 7.97 -8.64 15.14
C ALA A 16 8.87 -7.52 15.68
N VAL A 17 9.29 -6.60 14.82
CA VAL A 17 10.07 -5.40 15.23
C VAL A 17 9.17 -4.42 15.99
N LEU A 18 7.96 -4.11 15.48
CA LEU A 18 7.02 -3.22 16.14
C LEU A 18 6.55 -3.73 17.51
N SER A 19 6.76 -5.01 17.82
CA SER A 19 6.43 -5.60 19.13
C SER A 19 7.29 -5.09 20.28
N HIS A 20 8.35 -4.31 20.02
CA HIS A 20 8.99 -3.48 21.05
C HIS A 20 8.08 -2.39 21.61
N ARG A 21 7.06 -1.98 20.86
CA ARG A 21 6.05 -1.00 21.24
C ARG A 21 4.65 -1.54 20.92
N PRO A 22 4.17 -2.52 21.71
CA PRO A 22 2.94 -3.26 21.43
C PRO A 22 1.71 -2.34 21.32
N GLU A 23 1.65 -1.26 22.11
CA GLU A 23 0.58 -0.27 22.06
C GLU A 23 0.54 0.48 20.71
N LEU A 24 1.70 0.81 20.13
CA LEU A 24 1.79 1.48 18.82
C LEU A 24 1.53 0.49 17.67
N ARG A 25 2.05 -0.74 17.80
CA ARG A 25 1.76 -1.81 16.84
C ARG A 25 0.25 -2.05 16.74
N ASP A 26 -0.46 -2.12 17.85
CA ASP A 26 -1.90 -2.41 17.87
C ASP A 26 -2.73 -1.24 17.33
N LEU A 27 -2.29 0.00 17.54
CA LEU A 27 -2.87 1.19 16.90
C LEU A 27 -2.66 1.16 15.37
N TYR A 28 -1.45 0.86 14.94
CA TYR A 28 -1.11 0.70 13.53
C TYR A 28 -1.97 -0.37 12.86
N LYS A 29 -2.09 -1.55 13.47
CA LYS A 29 -2.91 -2.65 12.93
C LYS A 29 -4.38 -2.28 12.80
N ARG A 30 -4.93 -1.60 13.79
CA ARG A 30 -6.34 -1.15 13.73
C ARG A 30 -6.54 -0.12 12.63
N PHE A 31 -5.62 0.84 12.48
CA PHE A 31 -5.71 1.83 11.41
C PHE A 31 -5.58 1.18 10.03
N TYR A 32 -4.61 0.32 9.86
CA TYR A 32 -4.40 -0.41 8.60
C TYR A 32 -5.60 -1.29 8.24
N GLY A 33 -6.11 -2.07 9.21
CA GLY A 33 -7.31 -2.90 9.02
C GLY A 33 -8.55 -2.08 8.69
N GLY A 34 -8.78 -0.98 9.43
CA GLY A 34 -9.88 -0.06 9.16
C GLY A 34 -9.84 0.56 7.76
N LEU A 35 -8.63 0.84 7.24
CA LEU A 35 -8.47 1.32 5.87
C LEU A 35 -9.02 0.32 4.84
N TRP A 36 -8.76 -0.97 5.02
CA TRP A 36 -9.20 -2.01 4.09
C TRP A 36 -10.66 -2.43 4.28
N GLU A 37 -11.17 -2.39 5.50
CA GLU A 37 -12.49 -2.95 5.84
C GLU A 37 -13.59 -1.89 6.04
N GLU A 38 -13.22 -0.65 6.39
CA GLU A 38 -14.18 0.36 6.86
C GLU A 38 -14.10 1.69 6.09
N SER A 39 -13.14 1.87 5.17
CA SER A 39 -12.93 3.18 4.54
C SER A 39 -13.88 3.50 3.39
N ASP A 40 -14.64 2.53 2.91
CA ASP A 40 -15.46 2.58 1.68
C ASP A 40 -14.63 2.85 0.40
N VAL A 41 -13.32 2.93 0.48
CA VAL A 41 -12.46 3.09 -0.70
C VAL A 41 -12.47 1.80 -1.52
N PRO A 42 -12.64 1.87 -2.86
CA PRO A 42 -12.55 0.68 -3.70
C PRO A 42 -11.22 -0.07 -3.49
N ARG A 43 -11.31 -1.37 -3.17
CA ARG A 43 -10.13 -2.19 -2.81
C ARG A 43 -9.11 -2.29 -3.94
N ASP A 44 -9.55 -2.27 -5.19
CA ASP A 44 -8.67 -2.25 -6.35
C ASP A 44 -7.79 -0.99 -6.39
N LEU A 45 -8.35 0.17 -6.04
CA LEU A 45 -7.59 1.42 -5.95
C LEU A 45 -6.57 1.38 -4.81
N LEU A 46 -6.96 0.89 -3.64
CA LEU A 46 -6.04 0.71 -2.51
C LEU A 46 -4.88 -0.20 -2.92
N GLU A 47 -5.17 -1.36 -3.52
CA GLU A 47 -4.16 -2.35 -3.89
C GLU A 47 -3.24 -1.84 -5.00
N LEU A 48 -3.77 -1.22 -6.05
CA LEU A 48 -2.97 -0.64 -7.12
C LEU A 48 -2.04 0.46 -6.61
N CYS A 49 -2.55 1.38 -5.77
CA CYS A 49 -1.74 2.44 -5.18
C CYS A 49 -0.67 1.88 -4.24
N ARG A 50 -1.01 0.87 -3.41
CA ARG A 50 -0.06 0.20 -2.52
C ARG A 50 1.08 -0.44 -3.31
N LEU A 51 0.75 -1.22 -4.33
CA LEU A 51 1.75 -1.88 -5.18
C LEU A 51 2.61 -0.88 -5.94
N ARG A 52 2.01 0.20 -6.45
CA ARG A 52 2.79 1.23 -7.17
C ARG A 52 3.76 1.95 -6.24
N ILE A 53 3.34 2.32 -5.05
CA ILE A 53 4.22 2.93 -4.02
C ILE A 53 5.33 1.95 -3.63
N ALA A 54 5.01 0.65 -3.49
CA ALA A 54 6.00 -0.38 -3.21
C ALA A 54 7.04 -0.51 -4.34
N GLN A 55 6.64 -0.44 -5.62
CA GLN A 55 7.56 -0.41 -6.76
C GLN A 55 8.49 0.80 -6.71
N LEU A 56 7.96 1.99 -6.43
CA LEU A 56 8.73 3.23 -6.35
C LEU A 56 9.80 3.17 -5.24
N HIS A 57 9.49 2.51 -4.14
CA HIS A 57 10.43 2.28 -3.05
C HIS A 57 11.35 1.08 -3.25
N ALA A 58 11.14 0.26 -4.28
CA ALA A 58 11.78 -1.07 -4.41
C ALA A 58 11.59 -1.90 -3.13
N CYS A 59 10.37 -1.89 -2.57
CA CYS A 59 10.04 -2.59 -1.34
C CYS A 59 9.50 -4.00 -1.66
N ASP A 60 10.40 -4.97 -1.83
CA ASP A 60 10.07 -6.35 -2.21
C ASP A 60 9.13 -7.01 -1.20
N ALA A 61 9.26 -6.68 0.08
CA ALA A 61 8.40 -7.19 1.13
C ALA A 61 6.91 -6.81 0.93
N GLU A 62 6.62 -5.62 0.41
CA GLU A 62 5.26 -5.20 0.08
C GLU A 62 4.80 -5.73 -1.28
N LEU A 63 5.69 -5.87 -2.25
CA LEU A 63 5.39 -6.45 -3.57
C LEU A 63 5.06 -7.94 -3.49
N ALA A 64 5.65 -8.66 -2.53
CA ALA A 64 5.41 -10.09 -2.32
C ALA A 64 4.00 -10.41 -1.78
N VAL A 65 3.28 -9.42 -1.26
CA VAL A 65 1.95 -9.59 -0.67
C VAL A 65 0.89 -9.05 -1.62
N ARG A 66 -0.23 -9.78 -1.76
CA ARG A 66 -1.36 -9.40 -2.61
C ARG A 66 -2.66 -9.43 -1.81
N ASP A 67 -3.52 -8.45 -2.03
CA ASP A 67 -4.91 -8.52 -1.57
C ASP A 67 -5.74 -9.36 -2.56
N GLY A 68 -6.02 -10.60 -2.21
CA GLY A 68 -6.82 -11.53 -3.03
C GLY A 68 -8.29 -11.10 -3.22
N GLN A 69 -8.76 -10.10 -2.47
CA GLN A 69 -10.13 -9.57 -2.58
C GLN A 69 -10.23 -8.30 -3.42
N SER A 70 -9.09 -7.72 -3.84
CA SER A 70 -9.06 -6.46 -4.58
C SER A 70 -9.59 -6.58 -6.02
N GLY A 71 -9.56 -7.78 -6.60
CA GLY A 71 -9.88 -7.98 -8.02
C GLY A 71 -8.78 -7.52 -8.97
N VAL A 72 -7.64 -7.03 -8.48
CA VAL A 72 -6.48 -6.65 -9.31
C VAL A 72 -5.87 -7.90 -9.92
N THR A 73 -5.72 -7.92 -11.25
CA THR A 73 -5.21 -9.08 -11.97
C THR A 73 -3.68 -9.09 -12.03
N ASP A 74 -3.09 -10.26 -12.32
CA ASP A 74 -1.64 -10.39 -12.48
C ASP A 74 -1.14 -9.61 -13.71
N GLU A 75 -1.97 -9.49 -14.77
CA GLU A 75 -1.66 -8.66 -15.93
C GLU A 75 -1.60 -7.17 -15.56
N GLN A 76 -2.51 -6.68 -14.71
CA GLN A 76 -2.45 -5.30 -14.21
C GLN A 76 -1.19 -5.08 -13.38
N VAL A 77 -0.82 -6.01 -12.52
CA VAL A 77 0.41 -5.91 -11.72
C VAL A 77 1.65 -5.87 -12.59
N ALA A 78 1.72 -6.74 -13.61
CA ALA A 78 2.83 -6.76 -14.57
C ALA A 78 2.94 -5.46 -15.40
N ALA A 79 1.80 -4.83 -15.69
CA ALA A 79 1.71 -3.58 -16.46
C ALA A 79 1.82 -2.31 -15.59
N LEU A 80 1.89 -2.44 -14.26
CA LEU A 80 1.73 -1.32 -13.34
C LEU A 80 2.84 -0.26 -13.45
N GLU A 81 4.05 -0.65 -13.84
CA GLU A 81 5.14 0.30 -14.10
C GLU A 81 4.85 1.19 -15.32
N GLY A 82 4.22 0.63 -16.34
CA GLY A 82 3.82 1.32 -17.57
C GLY A 82 2.34 1.70 -17.64
N TRP A 83 1.67 1.85 -16.51
CA TRP A 83 0.21 2.05 -16.43
C TRP A 83 -0.34 3.18 -17.30
N ARG A 84 0.44 4.25 -17.53
CA ARG A 84 0.02 5.42 -18.31
C ARG A 84 -0.32 5.11 -19.77
N THR A 85 0.29 4.10 -20.33
CA THR A 85 0.13 3.70 -21.73
C THR A 85 -0.60 2.36 -21.89
N SER A 86 -1.07 1.78 -20.79
CA SER A 86 -1.75 0.50 -20.76
C SER A 86 -3.28 0.67 -20.75
N ASP A 87 -3.97 -0.09 -21.58
CA ASP A 87 -5.43 -0.14 -21.64
C ASP A 87 -6.05 -1.00 -20.52
N LEU A 88 -5.22 -1.59 -19.65
CA LEU A 88 -5.66 -2.44 -18.54
C LEU A 88 -6.22 -1.66 -17.35
N PHE A 89 -6.04 -0.34 -17.31
CA PHE A 89 -6.44 0.51 -16.20
C PHE A 89 -7.58 1.44 -16.57
N THR A 90 -8.62 1.45 -15.76
CA THR A 90 -9.74 2.39 -15.91
C THR A 90 -9.29 3.84 -15.69
N PRO A 91 -10.03 4.83 -16.19
CA PRO A 91 -9.70 6.24 -15.95
C PRO A 91 -9.61 6.61 -14.46
N GLY A 92 -10.42 5.98 -13.60
CA GLY A 92 -10.36 6.17 -12.14
C GLY A 92 -9.08 5.58 -11.52
N GLN A 93 -8.68 4.37 -11.97
CA GLN A 93 -7.42 3.76 -11.55
C GLN A 93 -6.21 4.58 -12.00
N GLN A 94 -6.24 5.10 -13.24
CA GLN A 94 -5.17 5.98 -13.74
C GLN A 94 -5.07 7.29 -12.95
N ALA A 95 -6.20 7.89 -12.55
CA ALA A 95 -6.22 9.09 -11.72
C ALA A 95 -5.62 8.82 -10.32
N ALA A 96 -5.95 7.68 -9.71
CA ALA A 96 -5.39 7.25 -8.43
C ALA A 96 -3.87 6.98 -8.52
N LEU A 97 -3.43 6.25 -9.56
CA LEU A 97 -2.02 5.94 -9.79
C LEU A 97 -1.17 7.19 -10.03
N ALA A 98 -1.71 8.21 -10.71
CA ALA A 98 -1.01 9.48 -10.91
C ALA A 98 -0.66 10.17 -9.57
N LEU A 99 -1.58 10.15 -8.60
CA LEU A 99 -1.34 10.68 -7.26
C LEU A 99 -0.43 9.77 -6.43
N ALA A 100 -0.60 8.45 -6.55
CA ALA A 100 0.24 7.48 -5.85
C ALA A 100 1.73 7.61 -6.25
N GLU A 101 2.03 7.95 -7.50
CA GLU A 101 3.41 8.18 -7.95
C GLU A 101 4.05 9.44 -7.34
N LYS A 102 3.25 10.47 -7.09
CA LYS A 102 3.74 11.72 -6.49
C LYS A 102 3.85 11.65 -4.97
N MET A 103 3.07 10.76 -4.33
CA MET A 103 2.98 10.68 -2.87
C MET A 103 4.35 10.58 -2.17
N PRO A 104 5.30 9.72 -2.59
CA PRO A 104 6.53 9.51 -1.84
C PRO A 104 7.49 10.72 -1.83
N TRP A 105 7.58 11.46 -2.93
CA TRP A 105 8.62 12.50 -3.09
C TRP A 105 8.14 13.79 -3.74
N GLU A 106 7.01 13.77 -4.47
CA GLU A 106 6.53 14.89 -5.29
C GLU A 106 5.17 15.41 -4.82
N HIS A 107 4.75 15.09 -3.60
CA HIS A 107 3.43 15.49 -3.06
C HIS A 107 3.19 17.02 -3.10
N HIS A 108 4.25 17.82 -3.05
CA HIS A 108 4.18 19.29 -3.19
C HIS A 108 3.97 19.76 -4.64
N GLN A 109 4.02 18.85 -5.62
CA GLN A 109 3.79 19.12 -7.03
C GLN A 109 2.42 18.59 -7.51
N ILE A 110 1.56 18.18 -6.60
CA ILE A 110 0.19 17.80 -6.94
C ILE A 110 -0.58 19.06 -7.29
N GLU A 111 -1.12 19.09 -8.51
CA GLU A 111 -1.90 20.21 -9.03
C GLU A 111 -3.41 19.99 -8.80
N ASP A 112 -4.16 21.07 -8.71
CA ASP A 112 -5.64 21.04 -8.55
C ASP A 112 -6.30 20.18 -9.62
N ALA A 113 -5.80 20.21 -10.86
CA ALA A 113 -6.33 19.42 -11.97
C ALA A 113 -6.22 17.92 -11.74
N GLU A 114 -5.13 17.43 -11.13
CA GLU A 114 -4.90 16.02 -10.84
C GLU A 114 -5.84 15.54 -9.73
N PHE A 115 -5.96 16.33 -8.66
CA PHE A 115 -6.87 15.99 -7.57
C PHE A 115 -8.35 16.07 -8.01
N ASN A 116 -8.70 17.09 -8.82
CA ASN A 116 -10.04 17.17 -9.39
C ASN A 116 -10.35 15.99 -10.31
N ARG A 117 -9.36 15.52 -11.06
CA ARG A 117 -9.52 14.30 -11.87
C ARG A 117 -9.87 13.07 -11.03
N LEU A 118 -9.23 12.88 -9.87
CA LEU A 118 -9.60 11.81 -8.94
C LEU A 118 -11.06 11.96 -8.46
N ARG A 119 -11.49 13.17 -8.13
CA ARG A 119 -12.85 13.48 -7.66
C ARG A 119 -13.95 13.26 -8.70
N GLU A 120 -13.63 13.07 -9.97
CA GLU A 120 -14.61 12.61 -10.97
C GLU A 120 -15.06 11.17 -10.72
N PHE A 121 -14.27 10.36 -10.00
CA PHE A 121 -14.50 8.95 -9.78
C PHE A 121 -14.74 8.59 -8.31
N LEU A 122 -14.30 9.42 -7.37
CA LEU A 122 -14.41 9.22 -5.94
C LEU A 122 -15.15 10.37 -5.26
N SER A 123 -15.98 10.04 -4.27
CA SER A 123 -16.49 11.01 -3.31
C SER A 123 -15.36 11.63 -2.48
N GLU A 124 -15.62 12.75 -1.81
CA GLU A 124 -14.64 13.37 -0.90
C GLU A 124 -14.20 12.42 0.23
N LYS A 125 -15.14 11.61 0.75
CA LYS A 125 -14.86 10.60 1.77
C LYS A 125 -13.86 9.55 1.26
N GLU A 126 -14.12 9.00 0.08
CA GLU A 126 -13.24 8.00 -0.55
C GLU A 126 -11.89 8.59 -0.93
N ALA A 127 -11.86 9.82 -1.47
CA ALA A 127 -10.62 10.51 -1.82
C ALA A 127 -9.72 10.76 -0.58
N VAL A 128 -10.32 11.15 0.56
CA VAL A 128 -9.60 11.28 1.83
C VAL A 128 -9.09 9.92 2.30
N GLY A 129 -9.93 8.88 2.25
CA GLY A 129 -9.53 7.52 2.63
C GLY A 129 -8.37 6.99 1.78
N LEU A 130 -8.45 7.17 0.45
CA LEU A 130 -7.38 6.76 -0.47
C LEU A 130 -6.09 7.53 -0.21
N THR A 131 -6.17 8.84 0.03
CA THR A 131 -4.97 9.67 0.34
C THR A 131 -4.31 9.21 1.65
N LEU A 132 -5.10 8.93 2.69
CA LEU A 132 -4.60 8.35 3.94
C LEU A 132 -3.95 6.98 3.71
N GLY A 133 -4.55 6.16 2.85
CA GLY A 133 -3.99 4.87 2.44
C GLY A 133 -2.63 5.03 1.77
N MET A 134 -2.51 5.90 0.77
CA MET A 134 -1.24 6.18 0.09
C MET A 134 -0.14 6.62 1.08
N ALA A 135 -0.46 7.55 2.00
CA ALA A 135 0.49 8.01 3.01
C ALA A 135 0.94 6.88 3.94
N LEU A 136 0.01 5.98 4.32
CA LEU A 136 0.32 4.83 5.14
C LEU A 136 1.18 3.80 4.39
N PHE A 137 0.90 3.53 3.12
CA PHE A 137 1.69 2.62 2.28
C PHE A 137 3.13 3.14 2.09
N ASP A 138 3.30 4.44 1.85
CA ASP A 138 4.60 5.09 1.82
C ASP A 138 5.36 4.92 3.15
N ALA A 139 4.70 5.18 4.28
CA ALA A 139 5.28 5.01 5.60
C ALA A 139 5.68 3.55 5.88
N ILE A 140 4.86 2.58 5.47
CA ILE A 140 5.15 1.14 5.66
C ILE A 140 6.39 0.73 4.86
N CYS A 141 6.47 1.11 3.58
CA CYS A 141 7.64 0.83 2.76
C CYS A 141 8.91 1.41 3.40
N ARG A 142 8.86 2.66 3.88
CA ARG A 142 9.99 3.29 4.57
C ARG A 142 10.38 2.54 5.84
N LEU A 143 9.41 2.13 6.66
CA LEU A 143 9.69 1.37 7.89
C LEU A 143 10.32 0.02 7.59
N ARG A 144 9.82 -0.71 6.59
CA ARG A 144 10.39 -2.00 6.18
C ARG A 144 11.84 -1.85 5.72
N LEU A 145 12.09 -0.90 4.84
CA LEU A 145 13.44 -0.62 4.33
C LEU A 145 14.36 -0.09 5.44
N PHE A 146 13.86 0.81 6.29
CA PHE A 146 14.66 1.37 7.40
C PHE A 146 15.08 0.30 8.40
N PHE A 147 14.21 -0.65 8.72
CA PHE A 147 14.52 -1.75 9.63
C PHE A 147 15.15 -2.97 8.94
N ASP A 148 15.34 -2.91 7.63
CA ASP A 148 15.86 -4.04 6.82
C ASP A 148 15.03 -5.32 7.07
N VAL A 149 13.70 -5.20 6.90
CA VAL A 149 12.73 -6.25 7.21
C VAL A 149 12.34 -6.98 5.94
N GLU A 150 12.94 -8.14 5.73
CA GLU A 150 12.68 -8.99 4.57
C GLU A 150 11.30 -9.68 4.60
N PRO A 151 10.74 -10.02 3.43
CA PRO A 151 9.51 -10.79 3.37
C PRO A 151 9.73 -12.19 3.98
N SER A 152 8.76 -12.64 4.79
CA SER A 152 8.80 -14.01 5.29
C SER A 152 8.40 -15.00 4.18
N PRO A 153 9.11 -16.12 3.99
CA PRO A 153 8.70 -17.16 3.04
C PRO A 153 7.28 -17.70 3.29
N SER A 154 6.80 -17.65 4.53
CA SER A 154 5.44 -18.03 4.90
C SER A 154 4.37 -17.00 4.52
N THR A 155 4.75 -15.73 4.37
CA THR A 155 3.83 -14.63 3.99
C THR A 155 3.46 -14.71 2.51
N VAL A 156 4.37 -15.18 1.67
CA VAL A 156 4.16 -15.37 0.23
C VAL A 156 3.12 -16.48 -0.04
N ALA A 157 3.01 -17.47 0.85
CA ALA A 157 2.07 -18.60 0.72
C ALA A 157 0.68 -18.33 1.32
N ALA A 158 0.54 -17.33 2.20
CA ALA A 158 -0.70 -17.05 2.96
C ALA A 158 -1.54 -15.91 2.38
N SER A 159 -1.28 -15.47 1.15
CA SER A 159 -1.88 -14.29 0.49
C SER A 159 -3.38 -14.40 0.17
N SER A 160 -4.16 -15.14 0.95
CA SER A 160 -5.63 -15.13 0.83
C SER A 160 -6.35 -14.22 1.83
N ALA A 161 -5.61 -13.54 2.72
CA ALA A 161 -6.18 -12.82 3.85
C ALA A 161 -5.83 -11.32 3.92
N GLY A 162 -5.42 -10.71 2.81
CA GLY A 162 -5.08 -9.28 2.76
C GLY A 162 -3.65 -8.94 3.28
N PRO A 163 -3.17 -7.71 3.03
CA PRO A 163 -1.78 -7.32 3.24
C PRO A 163 -1.33 -7.15 4.70
N LEU A 164 -2.12 -7.58 5.66
CA LEU A 164 -1.80 -7.49 7.10
C LEU A 164 -1.09 -8.73 7.68
N HIS A 165 -0.78 -9.73 6.88
CA HIS A 165 -0.25 -11.00 7.41
C HIS A 165 1.18 -11.26 7.02
#